data_3dba1ad25072776045ffee05a7445e71
#
_entry.id   3dba1ad25072776045ffee05a7445e71
#
_cell.length_a   1.000
_cell.length_b   1.000
_cell.length_c   1.000
_cell.angle_alpha   90.00
_cell.angle_beta   90.00
_cell.angle_gamma   90.00
#
_symmetry.space_group_name_H-M   'P 1'
#
loop_
_entity.id
_entity.type
_entity.pdbx_description
1 polymer ?
#
loop_
_entity_poly.entity_id
_entity_poly.type
_entity_poly.pdbx_seq_one_letter_code
_entity_poly.pdbx_strand_id
1 'polypeptide(L)'
;MKKIMRRFLYIFALTLALFLGQRVEAQSADQMVARVTTFFAERADGYRVRFVVNMEGMDAQRGEYVVAGNKYHIEVMGQEQFSDGLYRYGVDGVNMEVTIDRIDPESRNLLVNPLRAFDFGGEAFEVSVAGESDTAVGRAVVLHLVPREGVLDGVRRVVLYALPDDGRPVELRYDFNGLELSVQVESVEKLKSVNDKKFQFSATEFKNYEIIDFR
;
A
#
# COMPACT_ATOMS: atom_id res chain seq x y z
N MET A 1 -64.44 1.73 15.09
CA MET A 1 -63.16 1.48 15.79
C MET A 1 -62.31 0.39 15.13
N LYS A 2 -62.77 -0.81 14.85
CA LYS A 2 -61.95 -1.94 14.23
C LYS A 2 -61.30 -1.64 12.86
N LYS A 3 -61.90 -0.81 11.97
CA LYS A 3 -61.34 -0.47 10.66
C LYS A 3 -60.16 0.52 10.72
N ILE A 4 -60.17 1.44 11.69
CA ILE A 4 -59.11 2.43 11.86
C ILE A 4 -57.87 1.76 12.47
N MET A 5 -58.05 0.89 13.43
CA MET A 5 -56.98 0.13 14.08
C MET A 5 -56.25 -0.82 13.10
N ARG A 6 -56.97 -1.45 12.14
CA ARG A 6 -56.33 -2.26 11.06
C ARG A 6 -55.51 -1.42 10.12
N ARG A 7 -55.90 -0.19 9.77
CA ARG A 7 -55.09 0.72 8.93
C ARG A 7 -53.82 1.19 9.62
N PHE A 8 -53.87 1.46 10.93
CA PHE A 8 -52.69 1.78 11.72
C PHE A 8 -51.71 0.61 11.81
N LEU A 9 -52.20 -0.62 11.90
CA LEU A 9 -51.37 -1.83 11.96
C LEU A 9 -50.63 -2.06 10.62
N TYR A 10 -51.26 -1.80 9.47
CA TYR A 10 -50.63 -1.94 8.15
C TYR A 10 -49.60 -0.84 7.88
N ILE A 11 -49.84 0.39 8.34
CA ILE A 11 -48.87 1.48 8.22
C ILE A 11 -47.64 1.21 9.11
N PHE A 12 -47.84 0.71 10.31
CA PHE A 12 -46.74 0.35 11.22
C PHE A 12 -45.93 -0.85 10.72
N ALA A 13 -46.59 -1.86 10.11
CA ALA A 13 -45.90 -2.99 9.50
C ALA A 13 -45.12 -2.58 8.22
N LEU A 14 -45.63 -1.62 7.43
CA LEU A 14 -44.98 -1.12 6.24
C LEU A 14 -43.76 -0.28 6.58
N THR A 15 -43.82 0.54 7.65
CA THR A 15 -42.65 1.32 8.12
C THR A 15 -41.58 0.42 8.74
N LEU A 16 -41.94 -0.64 9.44
CA LEU A 16 -40.99 -1.59 10.00
C LEU A 16 -40.29 -2.40 8.89
N ALA A 17 -40.96 -2.73 7.78
CA ALA A 17 -40.38 -3.41 6.63
C ALA A 17 -39.37 -2.53 5.86
N LEU A 18 -39.54 -1.20 5.89
CA LEU A 18 -38.60 -0.24 5.26
C LEU A 18 -37.30 -0.07 6.06
N PHE A 19 -37.27 -0.41 7.35
CA PHE A 19 -36.06 -0.40 8.19
C PHE A 19 -35.29 -1.73 8.17
N LEU A 20 -35.84 -2.80 7.58
CA LEU A 20 -35.17 -4.09 7.45
C LEU A 20 -34.31 -4.22 6.17
N GLY A 21 -34.31 -3.21 5.33
CA GLY A 21 -33.63 -3.27 4.03
C GLY A 21 -32.49 -2.28 3.88
N GLN A 22 -31.47 -2.34 4.69
CA GLN A 22 -30.09 -1.94 4.34
C GLN A 22 -29.20 -2.16 5.58
N ARG A 23 -28.90 -3.39 5.93
CA ARG A 23 -27.61 -3.66 6.51
C ARG A 23 -26.60 -3.56 5.36
N VAL A 24 -26.16 -2.35 5.05
CA VAL A 24 -24.81 -2.16 4.51
C VAL A 24 -23.93 -2.69 5.62
N GLU A 25 -23.41 -3.91 5.47
CA GLU A 25 -22.36 -4.39 6.35
C GLU A 25 -21.21 -3.42 6.16
N ALA A 26 -21.05 -2.53 7.14
CA ALA A 26 -19.85 -1.70 7.22
C ALA A 26 -18.67 -2.68 7.24
N GLN A 27 -17.88 -2.69 6.16
CA GLN A 27 -16.71 -3.55 6.09
C GLN A 27 -15.83 -3.26 7.31
N SER A 28 -15.47 -4.28 8.06
CA SER A 28 -14.54 -4.10 9.17
C SER A 28 -13.16 -3.72 8.62
N ALA A 29 -12.40 -2.95 9.39
CA ALA A 29 -11.04 -2.57 9.04
C ALA A 29 -10.19 -3.81 8.68
N ASP A 30 -10.31 -4.88 9.46
CA ASP A 30 -9.57 -6.13 9.24
C ASP A 30 -9.97 -6.81 7.93
N GLN A 31 -11.27 -6.81 7.58
CA GLN A 31 -11.74 -7.36 6.30
C GLN A 31 -11.14 -6.58 5.12
N MET A 32 -11.07 -5.25 5.23
CA MET A 32 -10.53 -4.43 4.16
C MET A 32 -9.01 -4.63 4.02
N VAL A 33 -8.27 -4.68 5.13
CA VAL A 33 -6.84 -5.02 5.15
C VAL A 33 -6.59 -6.39 4.53
N ALA A 34 -7.40 -7.40 4.92
CA ALA A 34 -7.28 -8.74 4.35
C ALA A 34 -7.50 -8.75 2.82
N ARG A 35 -8.41 -7.93 2.30
CA ARG A 35 -8.60 -7.79 0.84
C ARG A 35 -7.38 -7.17 0.16
N VAL A 36 -6.79 -6.11 0.72
CA VAL A 36 -5.56 -5.50 0.19
C VAL A 36 -4.43 -6.52 0.17
N THR A 37 -4.23 -7.25 1.27
CA THR A 37 -3.21 -8.30 1.35
C THR A 37 -3.46 -9.41 0.32
N THR A 38 -4.70 -9.88 0.17
CA THR A 38 -5.07 -10.89 -0.82
C THR A 38 -4.83 -10.40 -2.24
N PHE A 39 -5.17 -9.14 -2.55
CA PHE A 39 -4.94 -8.53 -3.85
C PHE A 39 -3.48 -8.63 -4.30
N PHE A 40 -2.52 -8.39 -3.39
CA PHE A 40 -1.09 -8.53 -3.70
C PHE A 40 -0.61 -9.99 -3.66
N ALA A 41 -1.12 -10.81 -2.72
CA ALA A 41 -0.77 -12.22 -2.62
C ALA A 41 -1.10 -13.01 -3.91
N GLU A 42 -2.22 -12.71 -4.56
CA GLU A 42 -2.61 -13.31 -5.85
C GLU A 42 -1.68 -12.91 -7.02
N ARG A 43 -0.80 -11.96 -6.81
CA ARG A 43 0.16 -11.40 -7.76
C ARG A 43 1.61 -11.64 -7.36
N ALA A 44 1.86 -12.38 -6.28
CA ALA A 44 3.19 -12.54 -5.67
C ALA A 44 4.26 -13.11 -6.61
N ASP A 45 3.86 -13.91 -7.63
CA ASP A 45 4.78 -14.42 -8.66
C ASP A 45 5.43 -13.30 -9.49
N GLY A 46 4.73 -12.17 -9.64
CA GLY A 46 5.24 -10.97 -10.29
C GLY A 46 4.18 -9.90 -10.46
N TYR A 47 4.47 -8.70 -9.97
CA TYR A 47 3.62 -7.53 -10.21
C TYR A 47 4.44 -6.25 -10.34
N ARG A 48 3.80 -5.24 -10.94
CA ARG A 48 4.32 -3.89 -11.06
C ARG A 48 3.30 -2.90 -10.54
N VAL A 49 3.73 -1.97 -9.70
CA VAL A 49 2.97 -0.79 -9.29
C VAL A 49 3.61 0.44 -9.91
N ARG A 50 2.84 1.24 -10.64
CA ARG A 50 3.23 2.60 -11.03
C ARG A 50 2.50 3.59 -10.17
N PHE A 51 3.20 4.60 -9.73
CA PHE A 51 2.66 5.57 -8.78
C PHE A 51 3.26 6.96 -8.99
N VAL A 52 2.58 7.95 -8.43
CA VAL A 52 3.05 9.33 -8.35
C VAL A 52 3.20 9.71 -6.89
N VAL A 53 4.35 10.22 -6.52
CA VAL A 53 4.63 10.80 -5.21
C VAL A 53 4.41 12.30 -5.28
N ASN A 54 3.61 12.84 -4.36
CA ASN A 54 3.43 14.27 -4.16
C ASN A 54 3.82 14.64 -2.73
N MET A 55 4.57 15.72 -2.59
CA MET A 55 4.97 16.30 -1.32
C MET A 55 4.97 17.82 -1.46
N GLU A 56 4.58 18.53 -0.41
CA GLU A 56 4.54 20.00 -0.41
C GLU A 56 5.92 20.59 -0.77
N GLY A 57 5.93 21.54 -1.70
CA GLY A 57 7.15 22.20 -2.15
C GLY A 57 8.00 21.44 -3.18
N MET A 58 7.52 20.29 -3.66
CA MET A 58 8.20 19.50 -4.69
C MET A 58 7.26 19.23 -5.87
N ASP A 59 7.84 19.15 -7.08
CA ASP A 59 7.10 18.67 -8.24
C ASP A 59 6.75 17.20 -8.08
N ALA A 60 5.59 16.80 -8.63
CA ALA A 60 5.12 15.42 -8.60
C ALA A 60 6.13 14.47 -9.27
N GLN A 61 6.52 13.41 -8.59
CA GLN A 61 7.52 12.44 -9.05
C GLN A 61 6.88 11.09 -9.36
N ARG A 62 7.11 10.55 -10.56
CA ARG A 62 6.70 9.19 -10.89
C ARG A 62 7.68 8.17 -10.34
N GLY A 63 7.14 7.03 -9.92
CA GLY A 63 7.92 5.90 -9.48
C GLY A 63 7.35 4.57 -9.99
N GLU A 64 8.18 3.55 -9.95
CA GLU A 64 7.82 2.17 -10.28
C GLU A 64 8.31 1.24 -9.16
N TYR A 65 7.48 0.28 -8.78
CA TYR A 65 7.82 -0.80 -7.86
C TYR A 65 7.48 -2.13 -8.52
N VAL A 66 8.48 -2.99 -8.70
CA VAL A 66 8.35 -4.31 -9.30
C VAL A 66 8.72 -5.37 -8.27
N VAL A 67 7.89 -6.40 -8.14
CA VAL A 67 8.13 -7.54 -7.26
C VAL A 67 8.06 -8.82 -8.06
N ALA A 68 8.91 -9.79 -7.72
CA ALA A 68 8.88 -11.15 -8.24
C ALA A 68 9.35 -12.14 -7.14
N GLY A 69 8.39 -12.78 -6.46
CA GLY A 69 8.66 -13.62 -5.30
C GLY A 69 9.33 -12.83 -4.17
N ASN A 70 10.57 -13.20 -3.81
CA ASN A 70 11.35 -12.52 -2.79
C ASN A 70 12.31 -11.44 -3.33
N LYS A 71 12.17 -11.05 -4.60
CA LYS A 71 12.96 -10.02 -5.26
C LYS A 71 12.12 -8.77 -5.48
N TYR A 72 12.74 -7.62 -5.44
CA TYR A 72 12.07 -6.36 -5.77
C TYR A 72 13.01 -5.34 -6.41
N HIS A 73 12.40 -4.37 -7.08
CA HIS A 73 13.05 -3.19 -7.63
C HIS A 73 12.10 -2.01 -7.45
N ILE A 74 12.57 -0.94 -6.84
CA ILE A 74 11.85 0.32 -6.68
C ILE A 74 12.71 1.46 -7.18
N GLU A 75 12.11 2.33 -7.98
CA GLU A 75 12.72 3.55 -8.49
C GLU A 75 11.77 4.72 -8.26
N VAL A 76 12.24 5.77 -7.59
CA VAL A 76 11.48 6.99 -7.34
C VAL A 76 12.41 8.12 -6.96
N MET A 77 12.16 9.36 -7.43
CA MET A 77 12.90 10.57 -7.05
C MET A 77 14.42 10.48 -7.32
N GLY A 78 14.82 9.75 -8.37
CA GLY A 78 16.23 9.54 -8.71
C GLY A 78 16.99 8.57 -7.79
N GLN A 79 16.28 7.95 -6.85
CA GLN A 79 16.79 6.88 -6.00
C GLN A 79 16.32 5.55 -6.53
N GLU A 80 17.18 4.56 -6.52
CA GLU A 80 16.87 3.19 -6.90
C GLU A 80 17.24 2.24 -5.77
N GLN A 81 16.37 1.28 -5.50
CA GLN A 81 16.66 0.20 -4.58
C GLN A 81 16.18 -1.12 -5.17
N PHE A 82 17.02 -2.15 -5.14
CA PHE A 82 16.62 -3.46 -5.61
C PHE A 82 17.20 -4.58 -4.75
N SER A 83 16.66 -5.79 -4.94
CA SER A 83 17.11 -6.97 -4.22
C SER A 83 17.00 -8.23 -5.08
N ASP A 84 18.03 -9.08 -4.96
CA ASP A 84 18.07 -10.43 -5.54
C ASP A 84 17.43 -11.50 -4.64
N GLY A 85 16.91 -11.08 -3.46
CA GLY A 85 16.31 -11.95 -2.44
C GLY A 85 17.26 -12.34 -1.32
N LEU A 86 18.56 -12.02 -1.44
CA LEU A 86 19.58 -12.22 -0.39
C LEU A 86 20.19 -10.90 0.07
N TYR A 87 20.46 -10.02 -0.89
CA TYR A 87 21.07 -8.72 -0.67
C TYR A 87 20.16 -7.62 -1.18
N ARG A 88 20.26 -6.47 -0.53
CA ARG A 88 19.64 -5.22 -0.93
C ARG A 88 20.73 -4.30 -1.45
N TYR A 89 20.44 -3.63 -2.55
CA TYR A 89 21.31 -2.67 -3.22
C TYR A 89 20.59 -1.33 -3.26
N GLY A 90 21.12 -0.32 -2.57
CA GLY A 90 20.63 1.06 -2.62
C GLY A 90 21.53 1.88 -3.51
N VAL A 91 20.98 2.49 -4.57
CA VAL A 91 21.71 3.30 -5.53
C VAL A 91 21.35 4.76 -5.33
N ASP A 92 22.32 5.57 -4.99
CA ASP A 92 22.24 7.04 -5.00
C ASP A 92 22.93 7.58 -6.25
N GLY A 93 22.11 7.89 -7.27
CA GLY A 93 22.61 8.43 -8.53
C GLY A 93 23.17 9.85 -8.42
N VAL A 94 22.82 10.61 -7.39
CA VAL A 94 23.32 11.98 -7.15
C VAL A 94 24.74 11.94 -6.59
N ASN A 95 24.95 11.10 -5.56
CA ASN A 95 26.24 10.96 -4.91
C ASN A 95 27.14 9.92 -5.59
N MET A 96 26.64 9.19 -6.58
CA MET A 96 27.35 8.09 -7.26
C MET A 96 27.81 7.03 -6.28
N GLU A 97 26.90 6.57 -5.41
CA GLU A 97 27.16 5.56 -4.36
C GLU A 97 26.22 4.36 -4.54
N VAL A 98 26.73 3.17 -4.25
CA VAL A 98 25.92 1.96 -4.10
C VAL A 98 26.19 1.34 -2.73
N THR A 99 25.14 1.23 -1.95
CA THR A 99 25.18 0.53 -0.66
C THR A 99 24.70 -0.91 -0.84
N ILE A 100 25.44 -1.88 -0.29
CA ILE A 100 25.08 -3.29 -0.32
C ILE A 100 24.88 -3.79 1.10
N ASP A 101 23.68 -4.28 1.42
CA ASP A 101 23.31 -4.85 2.70
C ASP A 101 22.73 -6.25 2.55
N ARG A 102 22.83 -7.04 3.63
CA ARG A 102 22.05 -8.29 3.70
C ARG A 102 20.59 -7.96 4.05
N ILE A 103 19.63 -8.58 3.36
CA ILE A 103 18.22 -8.49 3.74
C ILE A 103 17.98 -9.21 5.06
N ASP A 104 17.22 -8.55 5.94
CA ASP A 104 16.56 -9.20 7.07
C ASP A 104 15.08 -9.45 6.68
N PRO A 105 14.71 -10.69 6.32
CA PRO A 105 13.34 -11.02 5.89
C PRO A 105 12.33 -10.89 7.05
N GLU A 106 12.79 -10.94 8.29
CA GLU A 106 11.95 -10.79 9.49
C GLU A 106 11.74 -9.33 9.89
N SER A 107 12.50 -8.40 9.29
CA SER A 107 12.36 -6.99 9.58
C SER A 107 10.94 -6.51 9.28
N ARG A 108 10.33 -5.84 10.27
CA ARG A 108 9.04 -5.17 10.12
C ARG A 108 9.17 -3.77 9.54
N ASN A 109 10.39 -3.21 9.53
CA ASN A 109 10.64 -1.89 8.99
C ASN A 109 10.52 -1.92 7.45
N LEU A 110 9.52 -1.22 6.92
CA LEU A 110 9.20 -1.22 5.49
C LEU A 110 10.30 -0.56 4.63
N LEU A 111 11.12 0.30 5.21
CA LEU A 111 12.27 0.91 4.52
C LEU A 111 13.42 -0.09 4.38
N VAL A 112 13.52 -1.05 5.32
CA VAL A 112 14.52 -2.12 5.29
C VAL A 112 14.03 -3.32 4.47
N ASN A 113 12.73 -3.63 4.56
CA ASN A 113 12.10 -4.73 3.86
C ASN A 113 10.88 -4.26 3.05
N PRO A 114 11.07 -3.64 1.87
CA PRO A 114 9.98 -3.13 1.03
C PRO A 114 9.01 -4.21 0.53
N LEU A 115 9.37 -5.50 0.57
CA LEU A 115 8.44 -6.60 0.22
C LEU A 115 7.19 -6.62 1.10
N ARG A 116 7.26 -6.02 2.30
CA ARG A 116 6.13 -5.87 3.21
C ARG A 116 5.32 -4.58 3.00
N ALA A 117 5.60 -3.81 1.95
CA ALA A 117 4.98 -2.50 1.70
C ALA A 117 3.44 -2.50 1.71
N PHE A 118 2.82 -3.64 1.42
CA PHE A 118 1.36 -3.83 1.41
C PHE A 118 0.86 -4.81 2.48
N ASP A 119 1.70 -5.16 3.45
CA ASP A 119 1.33 -5.95 4.63
C ASP A 119 0.87 -5.00 5.76
N PHE A 120 -0.41 -4.66 5.72
CA PHE A 120 -1.05 -3.77 6.71
C PHE A 120 -1.71 -4.52 7.87
N GLY A 121 -1.33 -5.78 8.10
CA GLY A 121 -1.91 -6.63 9.15
C GLY A 121 -1.71 -6.09 10.57
N GLY A 122 -2.54 -6.56 11.51
CA GLY A 122 -2.56 -6.09 12.90
C GLY A 122 -1.26 -6.26 13.69
N GLU A 123 -0.29 -7.04 13.19
CA GLU A 123 1.05 -7.11 13.76
C GLU A 123 1.90 -5.89 13.41
N ALA A 124 1.65 -5.27 12.25
CA ALA A 124 2.39 -4.10 11.80
C ALA A 124 1.66 -2.78 12.12
N PHE A 125 0.33 -2.77 12.05
CA PHE A 125 -0.47 -1.57 12.22
C PHE A 125 -1.67 -1.78 13.15
N GLU A 126 -2.05 -0.71 13.84
CA GLU A 126 -3.39 -0.58 14.39
C GLU A 126 -4.29 0.07 13.33
N VAL A 127 -5.38 -0.62 12.98
CA VAL A 127 -6.22 -0.25 11.83
C VAL A 127 -7.60 0.16 12.25
N SER A 128 -8.14 1.21 11.63
CA SER A 128 -9.53 1.64 11.79
C SER A 128 -10.12 2.16 10.48
N VAL A 129 -11.43 2.02 10.29
CA VAL A 129 -12.15 2.63 9.17
C VAL A 129 -12.43 4.09 9.49
N ALA A 130 -11.99 4.99 8.63
CA ALA A 130 -12.24 6.43 8.73
C ALA A 130 -13.49 6.87 7.94
N GLY A 131 -13.97 6.03 7.00
CA GLY A 131 -15.13 6.29 6.17
C GLY A 131 -14.93 5.87 4.73
N GLU A 132 -15.57 6.58 3.80
CA GLU A 132 -15.46 6.37 2.37
C GLU A 132 -15.16 7.71 1.68
N SER A 133 -14.54 7.65 0.52
CA SER A 133 -14.21 8.82 -0.30
C SER A 133 -14.37 8.50 -1.79
N ASP A 134 -14.87 9.46 -2.56
CA ASP A 134 -14.86 9.36 -4.01
C ASP A 134 -13.45 9.64 -4.54
N THR A 135 -12.99 8.79 -5.47
CA THR A 135 -11.70 8.90 -6.14
C THR A 135 -11.89 8.92 -7.65
N ALA A 136 -10.82 9.21 -8.40
CA ALA A 136 -10.88 9.20 -9.87
C ALA A 136 -11.23 7.82 -10.46
N VAL A 137 -11.04 6.74 -9.70
CA VAL A 137 -11.26 5.35 -10.14
C VAL A 137 -12.44 4.65 -9.47
N GLY A 138 -13.21 5.38 -8.65
CA GLY A 138 -14.39 4.88 -7.95
C GLY A 138 -14.39 5.23 -6.46
N ARG A 139 -15.40 4.77 -5.74
CA ARG A 139 -15.55 4.99 -4.32
C ARG A 139 -14.62 4.07 -3.54
N ALA A 140 -13.77 4.64 -2.71
CA ALA A 140 -12.79 3.92 -1.89
C ALA A 140 -13.18 3.92 -0.41
N VAL A 141 -12.87 2.84 0.29
CA VAL A 141 -12.85 2.80 1.76
C VAL A 141 -11.56 3.46 2.23
N VAL A 142 -11.68 4.33 3.23
CA VAL A 142 -10.57 5.06 3.84
C VAL A 142 -10.21 4.39 5.16
N LEU A 143 -8.96 3.92 5.26
CA LEU A 143 -8.41 3.31 6.46
C LEU A 143 -7.36 4.22 7.09
N HIS A 144 -7.40 4.35 8.40
CA HIS A 144 -6.30 4.90 9.19
C HIS A 144 -5.45 3.74 9.72
N LEU A 145 -4.17 3.78 9.43
CA LEU A 145 -3.16 2.81 9.82
C LEU A 145 -2.15 3.52 10.72
N VAL A 146 -2.10 3.16 12.00
CA VAL A 146 -1.09 3.67 12.94
C VAL A 146 0.02 2.63 13.04
N PRO A 147 1.25 2.94 12.59
CA PRO A 147 2.35 2.00 12.63
C PRO A 147 2.68 1.61 14.09
N ARG A 148 2.94 0.33 14.32
CA ARG A 148 3.54 -0.11 15.58
C ARG A 148 5.02 0.21 15.60
N GLU A 149 5.62 0.17 16.78
CA GLU A 149 7.06 0.44 16.97
C GLU A 149 7.92 -0.41 16.02
N GLY A 150 8.89 0.22 15.36
CA GLY A 150 9.81 -0.42 14.43
C GLY A 150 9.26 -0.76 13.03
N VAL A 151 8.02 -0.35 12.71
CA VAL A 151 7.43 -0.59 11.37
C VAL A 151 7.76 0.53 10.39
N LEU A 152 7.52 1.78 10.80
CA LEU A 152 7.80 2.99 10.01
C LEU A 152 8.27 4.10 10.96
N ASP A 153 9.58 4.27 11.06
CA ASP A 153 10.15 5.30 11.92
C ASP A 153 9.79 6.71 11.41
N GLY A 154 9.35 7.56 12.34
CA GLY A 154 8.96 8.94 12.04
C GLY A 154 7.58 9.12 11.39
N VAL A 155 6.90 8.05 11.01
CA VAL A 155 5.53 8.10 10.49
C VAL A 155 4.53 7.94 11.62
N ARG A 156 3.65 8.92 11.80
CA ARG A 156 2.61 8.87 12.83
C ARG A 156 1.37 8.10 12.37
N ARG A 157 1.05 8.19 11.09
CA ARG A 157 -0.13 7.56 10.50
C ARG A 157 0.03 7.43 8.99
N VAL A 158 -0.54 6.36 8.46
CA VAL A 158 -0.80 6.20 7.03
C VAL A 158 -2.31 6.21 6.82
N VAL A 159 -2.79 6.97 5.83
CA VAL A 159 -4.17 6.91 5.36
C VAL A 159 -4.18 6.14 4.05
N LEU A 160 -4.84 4.99 4.03
CA LEU A 160 -4.96 4.14 2.85
C LEU A 160 -6.36 4.27 2.25
N TYR A 161 -6.41 4.58 0.97
CA TYR A 161 -7.61 4.53 0.15
C TYR A 161 -7.58 3.26 -0.68
N ALA A 162 -8.55 2.36 -0.50
CA ALA A 162 -8.61 1.10 -1.24
C ALA A 162 -10.02 0.83 -1.76
N LEU A 163 -10.12 0.23 -2.96
CA LEU A 163 -11.40 -0.13 -3.54
C LEU A 163 -12.05 -1.28 -2.77
N PRO A 164 -13.35 -1.19 -2.44
CA PRO A 164 -14.02 -2.19 -1.61
C PRO A 164 -14.17 -3.55 -2.29
N ASP A 165 -14.20 -3.59 -3.63
CA ASP A 165 -14.51 -4.80 -4.38
C ASP A 165 -13.33 -5.80 -4.38
N ASP A 166 -12.12 -5.30 -4.66
CA ASP A 166 -10.93 -6.14 -4.84
C ASP A 166 -9.78 -5.82 -3.89
N GLY A 167 -9.88 -4.76 -3.07
CA GLY A 167 -8.84 -4.32 -2.17
C GLY A 167 -7.70 -3.55 -2.85
N ARG A 168 -7.84 -3.18 -4.12
CA ARG A 168 -6.81 -2.44 -4.85
C ARG A 168 -6.56 -1.08 -4.19
N PRO A 169 -5.31 -0.76 -3.80
CA PRO A 169 -4.98 0.55 -3.28
C PRO A 169 -5.07 1.61 -4.39
N VAL A 170 -5.56 2.78 -4.03
CA VAL A 170 -5.70 3.96 -4.92
C VAL A 170 -4.73 5.05 -4.50
N GLU A 171 -4.60 5.27 -3.19
CA GLU A 171 -3.73 6.30 -2.63
C GLU A 171 -3.29 5.89 -1.23
N LEU A 172 -2.06 6.25 -0.88
CA LEU A 172 -1.52 6.19 0.47
C LEU A 172 -1.02 7.59 0.84
N ARG A 173 -1.39 8.08 2.04
CA ARG A 173 -0.86 9.33 2.59
C ARG A 173 -0.12 9.04 3.88
N TYR A 174 1.12 9.45 3.93
CA TYR A 174 2.02 9.29 5.07
C TYR A 174 2.13 10.62 5.81
N ASP A 175 1.87 10.61 7.12
CA ASP A 175 2.05 11.76 8.00
C ASP A 175 3.39 11.62 8.76
N PHE A 176 4.39 12.40 8.35
CA PHE A 176 5.71 12.51 8.98
C PHE A 176 5.75 13.73 9.91
N ASN A 177 5.08 13.66 11.07
CA ASN A 177 5.08 14.76 12.05
C ASN A 177 4.64 16.11 11.48
N GLY A 178 3.62 16.09 10.61
CA GLY A 178 3.03 17.29 10.02
C GLY A 178 3.48 17.58 8.59
N LEU A 179 4.46 16.85 8.07
CA LEU A 179 4.74 16.79 6.63
C LEU A 179 3.93 15.64 6.02
N GLU A 180 3.12 15.93 5.03
CA GLU A 180 2.35 14.91 4.30
C GLU A 180 3.06 14.54 2.99
N LEU A 181 3.22 13.22 2.79
CA LEU A 181 3.63 12.63 1.52
C LEU A 181 2.49 11.77 1.00
N SER A 182 1.99 12.05 -0.21
CA SER A 182 0.99 11.18 -0.84
C SER A 182 1.60 10.35 -1.97
N VAL A 183 1.16 9.10 -2.06
CA VAL A 183 1.51 8.15 -3.11
C VAL A 183 0.23 7.75 -3.82
N GLN A 184 0.01 8.28 -5.02
CA GLN A 184 -1.14 7.93 -5.86
C GLN A 184 -0.79 6.75 -6.73
N VAL A 185 -1.57 5.66 -6.64
CA VAL A 185 -1.36 4.45 -7.43
C VAL A 185 -2.00 4.62 -8.81
N GLU A 186 -1.18 4.73 -9.86
CA GLU A 186 -1.65 4.84 -11.24
C GLU A 186 -2.11 3.48 -11.79
N SER A 187 -1.32 2.42 -11.52
CA SER A 187 -1.66 1.06 -11.95
C SER A 187 -1.01 -0.01 -11.07
N VAL A 188 -1.67 -1.18 -10.99
CA VAL A 188 -1.09 -2.43 -10.48
C VAL A 188 -1.30 -3.50 -11.53
N GLU A 189 -0.21 -4.00 -12.11
CA GLU A 189 -0.22 -4.97 -13.20
C GLU A 189 0.36 -6.31 -12.73
N LYS A 190 -0.36 -7.42 -12.97
CA LYS A 190 0.24 -8.76 -12.83
C LYS A 190 1.14 -9.02 -14.02
N LEU A 191 2.38 -9.41 -13.77
CA LEU A 191 3.38 -9.69 -14.79
C LEU A 191 3.40 -11.18 -15.11
N LYS A 192 3.45 -11.52 -16.40
CA LYS A 192 3.59 -12.93 -16.86
C LYS A 192 5.00 -13.45 -16.66
N SER A 193 5.98 -12.57 -16.70
CA SER A 193 7.40 -12.85 -16.46
C SER A 193 8.10 -11.55 -16.08
N VAL A 194 9.13 -11.64 -15.27
CA VAL A 194 9.98 -10.51 -14.90
C VAL A 194 11.40 -10.81 -15.35
N ASN A 195 12.07 -9.81 -15.91
CA ASN A 195 13.48 -9.94 -16.27
C ASN A 195 14.33 -9.92 -15.00
N ASP A 196 14.97 -11.04 -14.68
CA ASP A 196 15.81 -11.19 -13.48
C ASP A 196 16.96 -10.19 -13.39
N LYS A 197 17.41 -9.62 -14.52
CA LYS A 197 18.46 -8.59 -14.53
C LYS A 197 18.07 -7.32 -13.75
N LYS A 198 16.77 -7.04 -13.64
CA LYS A 198 16.27 -5.91 -12.81
C LYS A 198 16.61 -6.05 -11.32
N PHE A 199 16.91 -7.25 -10.86
CA PHE A 199 17.14 -7.56 -9.45
C PHE A 199 18.61 -7.87 -9.14
N GLN A 200 19.49 -7.76 -10.14
CA GLN A 200 20.88 -8.18 -10.02
C GLN A 200 21.83 -7.00 -10.03
N PHE A 201 22.73 -6.97 -9.08
CA PHE A 201 23.84 -6.03 -9.08
C PHE A 201 24.81 -6.29 -10.25
N SER A 202 25.18 -5.24 -10.95
CA SER A 202 26.14 -5.28 -12.05
C SER A 202 27.31 -4.33 -11.77
N ALA A 203 28.46 -4.87 -11.42
CA ALA A 203 29.67 -4.07 -11.21
C ALA A 203 30.10 -3.29 -12.46
N THR A 204 29.70 -3.73 -13.65
CA THR A 204 29.98 -3.02 -14.91
C THR A 204 29.10 -1.79 -15.06
N GLU A 205 27.84 -1.87 -14.65
CA GLU A 205 26.88 -0.76 -14.69
C GLU A 205 27.27 0.33 -13.69
N PHE A 206 27.68 -0.06 -12.50
CA PHE A 206 28.07 0.83 -11.40
C PHE A 206 29.60 1.05 -11.30
N LYS A 207 30.35 0.90 -12.40
CA LYS A 207 31.83 1.00 -12.41
C LYS A 207 32.39 2.35 -11.93
N ASN A 208 31.58 3.42 -12.01
CA ASN A 208 31.94 4.77 -11.61
C ASN A 208 31.37 5.16 -10.23
N TYR A 209 30.70 4.22 -9.56
CA TYR A 209 30.09 4.44 -8.25
C TYR A 209 31.02 3.97 -7.14
N GLU A 210 31.00 4.67 -6.02
CA GLU A 210 31.57 4.15 -4.79
C GLU A 210 30.71 3.01 -4.26
N ILE A 211 31.34 1.85 -3.97
CA ILE A 211 30.63 0.68 -3.46
C ILE A 211 30.87 0.56 -1.97
N ILE A 212 29.82 0.75 -1.18
CA ILE A 212 29.81 0.63 0.29
C ILE A 212 29.19 -0.71 0.65
N ASP A 213 30.01 -1.69 1.01
CA ASP A 213 29.59 -3.08 1.21
C ASP A 213 29.55 -3.43 2.69
N PHE A 214 28.35 -3.71 3.23
CA PHE A 214 28.09 -4.10 4.62
C PHE A 214 27.74 -5.60 4.79
N ARG A 215 28.03 -6.44 3.79
CA ARG A 215 27.70 -7.87 3.83
C ARG A 215 28.51 -8.68 4.83
#